data_b525f46d3335e7fa57e6b4e9a19ded4b
#
_entry.id   b525f46d3335e7fa57e6b4e9a19ded4b
#
_cell.length_a   1.000
_cell.length_b   1.000
_cell.length_c   1.000
_cell.angle_alpha   90.00
_cell.angle_beta   90.00
_cell.angle_gamma   90.00
#
_symmetry.space_group_name_H-M   'P 1'
#
loop_
_entity.id
_entity.type
_entity.pdbx_description
1 polymer ?
#
loop_
_entity_poly.entity_id
_entity_poly.type
_entity_poly.pdbx_seq_one_letter_code
_entity_poly.pdbx_strand_id
1 'polypeptide(L)'
;GHVWMISPFKTYSCDTYKIDENGNAYPENFDSEVIEDYYLKEKFRTMASGITFGEIERDGHTYAYIYYGGFERDWTEDDYKYIDPVVERAEGLIFDIRNNPGGSGETGLTLSGNFFSEKTIIGYHAIKTGKGHNDFSELQALYSRPSKDHNWSDKKTMLLTNRDVYSTANLFTCALKQAKNVTQVGGISGGGGAMPMTHYLPNGWLVVFPGNVLFDTNKQHIENGIEPDIEVTSTDADFEAGRDAIIEAALVELMK
;
A
#
# COMPACT_ATOMS: atom_id res chain seq x y z
N GLY A 1 -7.30 13.71 -3.32
CA GLY A 1 -6.47 13.56 -4.52
C GLY A 1 -5.21 14.40 -4.53
N HIS A 2 -4.36 14.20 -5.53
CA HIS A 2 -3.12 14.94 -5.73
C HIS A 2 -3.41 16.37 -6.20
N VAL A 3 -3.82 17.26 -5.31
CA VAL A 3 -4.07 18.67 -5.65
C VAL A 3 -3.19 19.55 -4.79
N TRP A 4 -2.20 20.21 -5.43
CA TRP A 4 -1.32 21.18 -4.79
C TRP A 4 -1.20 22.45 -5.62
N MET A 5 -0.97 23.54 -4.94
CA MET A 5 -0.54 24.79 -5.56
C MET A 5 0.75 25.25 -4.88
N ILE A 6 1.82 25.40 -5.66
CA ILE A 6 3.13 25.77 -5.17
C ILE A 6 3.43 27.19 -5.63
N SER A 7 3.58 28.09 -4.69
CA SER A 7 4.05 29.47 -4.89
C SER A 7 5.50 29.59 -4.42
N PRO A 8 6.21 30.68 -4.74
CA PRO A 8 7.55 30.94 -4.19
C PRO A 8 7.61 31.01 -2.66
N PHE A 9 6.47 31.19 -2.01
CA PHE A 9 6.39 31.44 -0.57
C PHE A 9 5.76 30.29 0.22
N LYS A 10 4.90 29.48 -0.41
CA LYS A 10 4.13 28.45 0.29
C LYS A 10 3.58 27.40 -0.67
N THR A 11 3.56 26.14 -0.21
CA THR A 11 2.77 25.06 -0.81
C THR A 11 1.42 24.98 -0.13
N TYR A 12 0.37 24.91 -0.92
CA TYR A 12 -1.01 24.66 -0.48
C TYR A 12 -1.38 23.24 -0.94
N SER A 13 -1.76 22.38 -0.01
CA SER A 13 -2.20 21.00 -0.29
C SER A 13 -3.60 20.78 0.26
N CYS A 14 -4.28 19.80 -0.31
CA CYS A 14 -5.57 19.34 0.16
C CYS A 14 -5.39 17.94 0.78
N ASP A 15 -5.04 17.90 2.08
CA ASP A 15 -4.76 16.66 2.83
C ASP A 15 -6.02 16.12 3.54
N THR A 16 -7.19 16.31 2.92
CA THR A 16 -8.48 15.91 3.50
C THR A 16 -8.62 14.40 3.71
N TYR A 17 -7.76 13.59 3.08
CA TYR A 17 -7.75 12.15 3.30
C TYR A 17 -7.29 11.73 4.71
N LYS A 18 -6.61 12.62 5.43
CA LYS A 18 -6.12 12.39 6.80
C LYS A 18 -7.16 12.65 7.89
N ILE A 19 -8.33 13.13 7.51
CA ILE A 19 -9.42 13.44 8.46
C ILE A 19 -10.71 12.73 8.03
N ASP A 20 -11.52 12.33 9.01
CA ASP A 20 -12.84 11.76 8.80
C ASP A 20 -13.87 12.84 8.41
N GLU A 21 -15.11 12.44 8.17
CA GLU A 21 -16.22 13.34 7.85
C GLU A 21 -16.58 14.32 9.00
N ASN A 22 -16.15 14.03 10.23
CA ASN A 22 -16.35 14.88 11.41
C ASN A 22 -15.16 15.81 11.68
N GLY A 23 -14.08 15.71 10.87
CA GLY A 23 -12.87 16.50 10.99
C GLY A 23 -11.84 15.95 11.99
N ASN A 24 -11.99 14.72 12.47
CA ASN A 24 -11.02 14.06 13.33
C ASN A 24 -9.91 13.42 12.49
N ALA A 25 -8.67 13.47 12.98
CA ALA A 25 -7.57 12.76 12.35
C ALA A 25 -7.78 11.24 12.46
N TYR A 26 -7.50 10.51 11.37
CA TYR A 26 -7.41 9.06 11.43
C TYR A 26 -6.21 8.66 12.30
N PRO A 27 -6.29 7.55 13.06
CA PRO A 27 -5.17 7.04 13.83
C PRO A 27 -4.04 6.59 12.91
N GLU A 28 -2.79 6.80 13.32
CA GLU A 28 -1.62 6.35 12.56
C GLU A 28 -1.55 4.82 12.46
N ASN A 29 -1.96 4.11 13.52
CA ASN A 29 -2.00 2.65 13.54
C ASN A 29 -0.66 1.96 13.21
N PHE A 30 0.46 2.58 13.55
CA PHE A 30 1.79 2.06 13.21
C PHE A 30 2.83 2.56 14.21
N ASP A 31 3.62 1.63 14.75
CA ASP A 31 4.79 1.90 15.58
C ASP A 31 5.89 0.89 15.26
N SER A 32 6.97 1.37 14.60
CA SER A 32 8.07 0.52 14.18
C SER A 32 8.88 -0.05 15.34
N GLU A 33 9.03 0.68 16.46
CA GLU A 33 9.78 0.23 17.63
C GLU A 33 9.05 -0.94 18.30
N VAL A 34 7.72 -0.85 18.41
CA VAL A 34 6.91 -1.98 18.92
C VAL A 34 7.05 -3.21 18.02
N ILE A 35 7.07 -3.03 16.70
CA ILE A 35 7.21 -4.16 15.76
C ILE A 35 8.58 -4.80 15.91
N GLU A 36 9.65 -4.02 15.93
CA GLU A 36 11.01 -4.50 16.03
C GLU A 36 11.29 -5.20 17.37
N ASP A 37 10.88 -4.59 18.48
CA ASP A 37 11.17 -5.07 19.83
C ASP A 37 10.33 -6.28 20.25
N TYR A 38 9.05 -6.29 19.92
CA TYR A 38 8.10 -7.29 20.47
C TYR A 38 7.76 -8.41 19.48
N TYR A 39 7.79 -8.14 18.17
CA TYR A 39 7.42 -9.13 17.15
C TYR A 39 8.66 -9.72 16.46
N LEU A 40 9.58 -8.89 15.99
CA LEU A 40 10.77 -9.35 15.26
C LEU A 40 11.93 -9.72 16.19
N LYS A 41 12.00 -9.13 17.40
CA LYS A 41 12.97 -9.47 18.47
C LYS A 41 14.40 -9.51 17.97
N GLU A 42 14.85 -8.47 17.31
CA GLU A 42 16.18 -8.33 16.71
C GLU A 42 16.48 -9.34 15.57
N LYS A 43 15.52 -10.18 15.18
CA LYS A 43 15.64 -11.13 14.06
C LYS A 43 15.14 -10.52 12.75
N PHE A 44 15.60 -9.33 12.41
CA PHE A 44 15.21 -8.64 11.19
C PHE A 44 16.40 -7.99 10.49
N ARG A 45 16.20 -7.62 9.26
CA ARG A 45 17.17 -6.92 8.43
C ARG A 45 16.49 -5.78 7.67
N THR A 46 17.12 -4.61 7.69
CA THR A 46 16.74 -3.50 6.82
C THR A 46 17.71 -3.43 5.65
N MET A 47 17.19 -3.49 4.43
CA MET A 47 17.96 -3.39 3.20
C MET A 47 18.26 -1.93 2.87
N ALA A 48 19.26 -1.71 2.03
CA ALA A 48 19.58 -0.38 1.51
C ALA A 48 18.45 0.22 0.66
N SER A 49 17.55 -0.61 0.15
CA SER A 49 16.29 -0.23 -0.53
C SER A 49 15.23 0.32 0.42
N GLY A 50 15.42 0.24 1.74
CA GLY A 50 14.45 0.65 2.75
C GLY A 50 13.42 -0.43 3.11
N ILE A 51 13.58 -1.66 2.60
CA ILE A 51 12.74 -2.80 2.96
C ILE A 51 13.25 -3.37 4.29
N THR A 52 12.37 -3.49 5.28
CA THR A 52 12.64 -4.24 6.51
C THR A 52 11.93 -5.58 6.46
N PHE A 53 12.63 -6.67 6.72
CA PHE A 53 12.04 -8.00 6.72
C PHE A 53 12.61 -8.88 7.82
N GLY A 54 11.82 -9.83 8.28
CA GLY A 54 12.19 -10.76 9.33
C GLY A 54 11.15 -11.88 9.48
N GLU A 55 11.20 -12.53 10.64
CA GLU A 55 10.27 -13.61 10.98
C GLU A 55 9.58 -13.33 12.31
N ILE A 56 8.28 -13.58 12.33
CA ILE A 56 7.46 -13.54 13.55
C ILE A 56 7.16 -14.97 13.96
N GLU A 57 7.58 -15.33 15.17
CA GLU A 57 7.29 -16.63 15.77
C GLU A 57 6.06 -16.51 16.69
N ARG A 58 5.02 -17.36 16.47
CA ARG A 58 3.83 -17.40 17.29
C ARG A 58 3.34 -18.86 17.45
N ASP A 59 3.25 -19.33 18.68
CA ASP A 59 2.69 -20.65 19.03
C ASP A 59 3.34 -21.84 18.29
N GLY A 60 4.62 -21.74 17.99
CA GLY A 60 5.40 -22.76 17.26
C GLY A 60 5.34 -22.62 15.73
N HIS A 61 4.64 -21.64 15.22
CA HIS A 61 4.54 -21.28 13.80
C HIS A 61 5.47 -20.13 13.48
N THR A 62 5.93 -20.07 12.23
CA THR A 62 6.82 -19.00 11.74
C THR A 62 6.17 -18.32 10.54
N TYR A 63 6.05 -17.00 10.63
CA TYR A 63 5.48 -16.13 9.59
C TYR A 63 6.53 -15.16 9.09
N ALA A 64 6.61 -14.97 7.77
CA ALA A 64 7.43 -13.91 7.20
C ALA A 64 6.79 -12.54 7.47
N TYR A 65 7.60 -11.56 7.79
CA TYR A 65 7.20 -10.17 7.91
C TYR A 65 8.03 -9.34 6.94
N ILE A 66 7.36 -8.50 6.15
CA ILE A 66 8.00 -7.54 5.24
C ILE A 66 7.32 -6.20 5.45
N TYR A 67 8.10 -5.18 5.82
CA TYR A 67 7.67 -3.78 5.80
C TYR A 67 8.24 -3.09 4.57
N TYR A 68 7.37 -2.42 3.81
CA TYR A 68 7.75 -1.66 2.63
C TYR A 68 7.16 -0.25 2.69
N GLY A 69 7.98 0.71 3.08
CA GLY A 69 7.58 2.08 3.42
C GLY A 69 7.45 3.04 2.22
N GLY A 70 7.72 2.62 0.98
CA GLY A 70 7.59 3.50 -0.19
C GLY A 70 7.94 2.83 -1.52
N PHE A 71 7.27 3.21 -2.60
CA PHE A 71 7.50 2.72 -3.97
C PHE A 71 8.49 3.58 -4.77
N GLU A 72 9.48 4.15 -4.11
CA GLU A 72 10.45 5.06 -4.75
C GLU A 72 11.56 4.34 -5.51
N ARG A 73 11.78 3.07 -5.20
CA ARG A 73 12.79 2.23 -5.83
C ARG A 73 12.22 0.87 -6.18
N ASP A 74 12.66 0.32 -7.31
CA ASP A 74 12.37 -1.06 -7.66
C ASP A 74 13.11 -2.01 -6.72
N TRP A 75 12.48 -3.15 -6.46
CA TRP A 75 13.13 -4.26 -5.80
C TRP A 75 14.19 -4.84 -6.73
N THR A 76 15.36 -5.13 -6.18
CA THR A 76 16.49 -5.68 -6.92
C THR A 76 16.63 -7.17 -6.67
N GLU A 77 17.39 -7.86 -7.52
CA GLU A 77 17.73 -9.27 -7.31
C GLU A 77 18.42 -9.51 -5.96
N ASP A 78 19.18 -8.50 -5.46
CA ASP A 78 19.78 -8.58 -4.13
C ASP A 78 18.73 -8.51 -3.01
N ASP A 79 17.63 -7.77 -3.18
CA ASP A 79 16.53 -7.75 -2.22
C ASP A 79 15.84 -9.13 -2.19
N TYR A 80 15.46 -9.64 -3.34
CA TYR A 80 14.80 -10.95 -3.48
C TYR A 80 15.65 -12.09 -2.97
N LYS A 81 16.96 -12.09 -3.23
CA LYS A 81 17.91 -13.11 -2.75
C LYS A 81 17.83 -13.33 -1.23
N TYR A 82 17.52 -12.29 -0.47
CA TYR A 82 17.39 -12.39 0.98
C TYR A 82 15.96 -12.59 1.45
N ILE A 83 15.00 -12.05 0.74
CA ILE A 83 13.58 -12.04 1.13
C ILE A 83 12.90 -13.35 0.74
N ASP A 84 13.07 -13.83 -0.50
CA ASP A 84 12.41 -15.05 -0.99
C ASP A 84 12.64 -16.26 -0.08
N PRO A 85 13.87 -16.55 0.40
CA PRO A 85 14.07 -17.67 1.32
C PRO A 85 13.30 -17.52 2.66
N VAL A 86 13.05 -16.30 3.10
CA VAL A 86 12.25 -16.04 4.31
C VAL A 86 10.77 -16.34 4.04
N VAL A 87 10.25 -15.85 2.91
CA VAL A 87 8.86 -16.10 2.51
C VAL A 87 8.62 -17.58 2.20
N GLU A 88 9.55 -18.25 1.52
CA GLU A 88 9.42 -19.67 1.15
C GLU A 88 9.27 -20.59 2.36
N ARG A 89 10.13 -20.41 3.39
CA ARG A 89 10.10 -21.28 4.58
C ARG A 89 8.99 -20.95 5.58
N ALA A 90 8.42 -19.75 5.50
CA ALA A 90 7.34 -19.30 6.39
C ALA A 90 6.00 -19.94 6.02
N GLU A 91 5.13 -20.13 7.00
CA GLU A 91 3.78 -20.67 6.83
C GLU A 91 2.79 -19.65 6.26
N GLY A 92 3.10 -18.37 6.38
CA GLY A 92 2.34 -17.25 5.81
C GLY A 92 3.17 -15.98 5.79
N LEU A 93 2.63 -14.94 5.18
CA LEU A 93 3.28 -13.65 5.00
C LEU A 93 2.45 -12.51 5.59
N ILE A 94 3.07 -11.65 6.37
CA ILE A 94 2.56 -10.32 6.71
C ILE A 94 3.31 -9.32 5.85
N PHE A 95 2.60 -8.69 4.91
CA PHE A 95 3.14 -7.65 4.04
C PHE A 95 2.61 -6.29 4.50
N ASP A 96 3.45 -5.54 5.19
CA ASP A 96 3.08 -4.30 5.85
C ASP A 96 3.47 -3.09 4.99
N ILE A 97 2.46 -2.35 4.54
CA ILE A 97 2.63 -1.10 3.78
C ILE A 97 2.05 0.10 4.52
N ARG A 98 1.81 -0.01 5.82
CA ARG A 98 1.34 1.12 6.61
C ARG A 98 2.32 2.29 6.48
N ASN A 99 1.80 3.51 6.46
CA ASN A 99 2.56 4.76 6.26
C ASN A 99 3.29 4.86 4.90
N ASN A 100 2.95 4.01 3.91
CA ASN A 100 3.55 4.08 2.58
C ASN A 100 2.83 5.14 1.72
N PRO A 101 3.49 6.28 1.38
CA PRO A 101 2.85 7.37 0.64
C PRO A 101 2.75 7.10 -0.86
N GLY A 102 3.24 5.97 -1.35
CA GLY A 102 3.28 5.64 -2.77
C GLY A 102 4.67 5.81 -3.38
N GLY A 103 4.71 6.29 -4.62
CA GLY A 103 5.91 6.42 -5.45
C GLY A 103 5.66 6.00 -6.90
N SER A 104 6.57 5.23 -7.50
CA SER A 104 6.46 4.75 -8.89
C SER A 104 5.30 3.76 -9.08
N GLY A 105 4.38 4.08 -9.97
CA GLY A 105 3.30 3.17 -10.35
C GLY A 105 3.80 1.90 -11.04
N GLU A 106 4.90 1.97 -11.77
CA GLU A 106 5.53 0.82 -12.42
C GLU A 106 6.09 -0.16 -11.38
N THR A 107 6.79 0.35 -10.36
CA THR A 107 7.29 -0.43 -9.23
C THR A 107 6.14 -1.16 -8.51
N GLY A 108 5.04 -0.45 -8.22
CA GLY A 108 3.87 -1.04 -7.58
C GLY A 108 3.23 -2.15 -8.42
N LEU A 109 3.06 -1.95 -9.72
CA LEU A 109 2.51 -2.95 -10.63
C LEU A 109 3.44 -4.15 -10.79
N THR A 110 4.75 -3.94 -10.88
CA THR A 110 5.75 -5.01 -10.98
C THR A 110 5.74 -5.87 -9.72
N LEU A 111 5.83 -5.24 -8.54
CA LEU A 111 5.81 -5.93 -7.25
C LEU A 111 4.50 -6.70 -7.03
N SER A 112 3.36 -6.15 -7.48
CA SER A 112 2.08 -6.86 -7.37
C SER A 112 2.10 -8.21 -8.08
N GLY A 113 2.91 -8.36 -9.13
CA GLY A 113 3.05 -9.60 -9.88
C GLY A 113 3.50 -10.81 -9.06
N ASN A 114 4.18 -10.60 -7.92
CA ASN A 114 4.61 -11.69 -7.03
C ASN A 114 3.42 -12.42 -6.38
N PHE A 115 2.25 -11.77 -6.31
CA PHE A 115 1.05 -12.31 -5.65
C PHE A 115 0.05 -12.96 -6.62
N PHE A 116 0.37 -13.02 -7.92
CA PHE A 116 -0.50 -13.58 -8.95
C PHE A 116 0.16 -14.73 -9.69
N SER A 117 -0.60 -15.79 -9.94
CA SER A 117 -0.18 -16.92 -10.78
C SER A 117 -0.56 -16.74 -12.25
N GLU A 118 -1.45 -15.78 -12.56
CA GLU A 118 -1.91 -15.49 -13.92
C GLU A 118 -2.15 -13.98 -14.11
N LYS A 119 -2.16 -13.54 -15.38
CA LYS A 119 -2.49 -12.16 -15.72
C LYS A 119 -3.91 -11.83 -15.29
N THR A 120 -4.06 -10.91 -14.34
CA THR A 120 -5.33 -10.59 -13.70
C THR A 120 -5.69 -9.11 -13.91
N ILE A 121 -6.95 -8.81 -14.20
CA ILE A 121 -7.45 -7.43 -14.17
C ILE A 121 -7.52 -6.97 -12.72
N ILE A 122 -6.87 -5.84 -12.42
CA ILE A 122 -6.80 -5.25 -11.08
C ILE A 122 -7.63 -3.97 -10.95
N GLY A 123 -8.18 -3.48 -12.03
CA GLY A 123 -8.99 -2.27 -12.08
C GLY A 123 -9.00 -1.65 -13.47
N TYR A 124 -9.40 -0.39 -13.53
CA TYR A 124 -9.49 0.37 -14.78
C TYR A 124 -8.98 1.79 -14.58
N HIS A 125 -8.61 2.43 -15.69
CA HIS A 125 -8.28 3.85 -15.70
C HIS A 125 -8.89 4.54 -16.93
N ALA A 126 -9.07 5.85 -16.81
CA ALA A 126 -9.38 6.73 -17.93
C ALA A 126 -8.53 8.00 -17.85
N ILE A 127 -8.12 8.50 -19.00
CA ILE A 127 -7.25 9.68 -19.12
C ILE A 127 -8.11 10.88 -19.51
N LYS A 128 -7.79 12.05 -18.96
CA LYS A 128 -8.42 13.31 -19.32
C LYS A 128 -8.13 13.64 -20.78
N THR A 129 -9.18 13.88 -21.58
CA THR A 129 -9.09 14.12 -23.03
C THR A 129 -9.51 15.52 -23.46
N GLY A 130 -10.14 16.30 -22.58
CA GLY A 130 -10.66 17.62 -22.92
C GLY A 130 -10.82 18.55 -21.72
N LYS A 131 -11.41 19.73 -21.97
CA LYS A 131 -11.59 20.79 -20.96
C LYS A 131 -12.85 20.60 -20.10
N GLY A 132 -13.84 19.86 -20.59
CA GLY A 132 -15.09 19.61 -19.87
C GLY A 132 -14.89 18.70 -18.67
N HIS A 133 -15.72 18.80 -17.65
CA HIS A 133 -15.57 18.04 -16.41
C HIS A 133 -15.51 16.53 -16.66
N ASN A 134 -16.29 16.03 -17.58
CA ASN A 134 -16.44 14.60 -17.89
C ASN A 134 -15.69 14.15 -19.14
N ASP A 135 -14.79 14.96 -19.69
CA ASP A 135 -14.03 14.63 -20.89
C ASP A 135 -12.91 13.64 -20.56
N PHE A 136 -13.25 12.36 -20.48
CA PHE A 136 -12.32 11.27 -20.28
C PHE A 136 -12.35 10.29 -21.46
N SER A 137 -11.25 9.54 -21.65
CA SER A 137 -11.21 8.41 -22.56
C SER A 137 -12.18 7.31 -22.11
N GLU A 138 -12.39 6.33 -22.97
CA GLU A 138 -12.97 5.05 -22.54
C GLU A 138 -12.10 4.40 -21.46
N LEU A 139 -12.74 3.59 -20.59
CA LEU A 139 -12.04 2.82 -19.56
C LEU A 139 -11.10 1.79 -20.17
N GLN A 140 -9.88 1.84 -19.76
CA GLN A 140 -8.84 0.85 -20.11
C GLN A 140 -8.52 -0.02 -18.91
N ALA A 141 -8.45 -1.34 -19.13
CA ALA A 141 -8.15 -2.28 -18.05
C ALA A 141 -6.67 -2.19 -17.62
N LEU A 142 -6.46 -2.15 -16.32
CA LEU A 142 -5.16 -2.34 -15.69
C LEU A 142 -4.96 -3.79 -15.32
N TYR A 143 -3.74 -4.27 -15.46
CA TYR A 143 -3.40 -5.66 -15.21
C TYR A 143 -2.20 -5.77 -14.27
N SER A 144 -2.28 -6.69 -13.31
CA SER A 144 -1.10 -7.31 -12.73
C SER A 144 -0.70 -8.50 -13.59
N ARG A 145 0.61 -8.68 -13.78
CA ARG A 145 1.19 -9.80 -14.50
C ARG A 145 2.08 -10.60 -13.56
N PRO A 146 1.98 -11.93 -13.55
CA PRO A 146 2.84 -12.75 -12.70
C PRO A 146 4.31 -12.40 -12.89
N SER A 147 5.02 -12.27 -11.79
CA SER A 147 6.48 -12.29 -11.83
C SER A 147 6.95 -13.62 -12.39
N LYS A 148 8.05 -13.61 -13.15
CA LYS A 148 8.63 -14.83 -13.71
C LYS A 148 9.52 -15.56 -12.73
N ASP A 149 10.17 -14.80 -11.86
CA ASP A 149 11.27 -15.27 -11.03
C ASP A 149 10.91 -15.29 -9.53
N HIS A 150 9.91 -14.49 -9.13
CA HIS A 150 9.48 -14.33 -7.74
C HIS A 150 7.98 -14.58 -7.63
N ASN A 151 7.58 -15.61 -6.91
CA ASN A 151 6.17 -16.00 -6.83
C ASN A 151 5.74 -16.32 -5.39
N TRP A 152 4.84 -15.51 -4.87
CA TRP A 152 4.23 -15.65 -3.55
C TRP A 152 2.71 -15.93 -3.64
N SER A 153 2.21 -16.30 -4.83
CA SER A 153 0.77 -16.42 -5.10
C SER A 153 0.09 -17.57 -4.36
N ASP A 154 0.84 -18.53 -3.85
CA ASP A 154 0.37 -19.63 -3.00
C ASP A 154 0.52 -19.36 -1.50
N LYS A 155 1.22 -18.27 -1.14
CA LYS A 155 1.47 -17.91 0.24
C LYS A 155 0.30 -17.12 0.82
N LYS A 156 -0.37 -17.65 1.85
CA LYS A 156 -1.42 -16.91 2.58
C LYS A 156 -0.81 -15.61 3.11
N THR A 157 -1.36 -14.46 2.71
CA THR A 157 -0.76 -13.15 2.94
C THR A 157 -1.75 -12.21 3.62
N MET A 158 -1.31 -11.55 4.68
CA MET A 158 -2.01 -10.42 5.31
C MET A 158 -1.36 -9.12 4.85
N LEU A 159 -2.10 -8.31 4.10
CA LEU A 159 -1.68 -6.97 3.68
C LEU A 159 -2.12 -5.96 4.75
N LEU A 160 -1.15 -5.36 5.45
CA LEU A 160 -1.48 -4.37 6.48
C LEU A 160 -1.54 -2.96 5.89
N THR A 161 -2.64 -2.26 6.18
CA THR A 161 -2.90 -0.91 5.68
C THR A 161 -3.37 0.03 6.78
N ASN A 162 -3.12 1.33 6.56
CA ASN A 162 -3.69 2.43 7.33
C ASN A 162 -4.00 3.62 6.42
N ARG A 163 -4.46 4.73 6.98
CA ARG A 163 -4.88 5.90 6.21
C ARG A 163 -3.75 6.61 5.47
N ASP A 164 -2.49 6.38 5.83
CA ASP A 164 -1.32 6.93 5.13
C ASP A 164 -0.82 6.06 3.96
N VAL A 165 -1.49 4.92 3.68
CA VAL A 165 -1.28 4.13 2.44
C VAL A 165 -1.89 4.89 1.27
N TYR A 166 -1.05 5.62 0.50
CA TYR A 166 -1.52 6.61 -0.46
C TYR A 166 -0.95 6.42 -1.87
N SER A 167 -1.60 6.98 -2.89
CA SER A 167 -1.09 7.02 -4.27
C SER A 167 -0.80 5.61 -4.83
N THR A 168 0.43 5.30 -5.23
CA THR A 168 0.82 3.97 -5.75
C THR A 168 0.55 2.86 -4.73
N ALA A 169 0.70 3.13 -3.42
CA ALA A 169 0.39 2.14 -2.39
C ALA A 169 -1.11 1.82 -2.33
N ASN A 170 -1.98 2.80 -2.58
CA ASN A 170 -3.41 2.59 -2.73
C ASN A 170 -3.75 1.77 -4.00
N LEU A 171 -3.08 2.04 -5.14
CA LEU A 171 -3.23 1.22 -6.35
C LEU A 171 -2.73 -0.21 -6.13
N PHE A 172 -1.62 -0.39 -5.41
CA PHE A 172 -1.10 -1.69 -5.02
C PHE A 172 -2.08 -2.45 -4.12
N THR A 173 -2.70 -1.76 -3.14
CA THR A 173 -3.78 -2.32 -2.33
C THR A 173 -4.96 -2.78 -3.20
N CYS A 174 -5.41 -1.93 -4.13
CA CYS A 174 -6.47 -2.26 -5.09
C CYS A 174 -6.12 -3.50 -5.92
N ALA A 175 -4.87 -3.62 -6.37
CA ALA A 175 -4.39 -4.79 -7.09
C ALA A 175 -4.46 -6.05 -6.23
N LEU A 176 -3.93 -6.00 -5.02
CA LEU A 176 -3.87 -7.16 -4.13
C LEU A 176 -5.24 -7.63 -3.63
N LYS A 177 -6.27 -6.78 -3.62
CA LYS A 177 -7.67 -7.21 -3.40
C LYS A 177 -8.16 -8.23 -4.43
N GLN A 178 -7.48 -8.36 -5.57
CA GLN A 178 -7.82 -9.35 -6.61
C GLN A 178 -7.01 -10.64 -6.48
N ALA A 179 -6.03 -10.69 -5.58
CA ALA A 179 -5.22 -11.87 -5.29
C ALA A 179 -5.94 -12.76 -4.27
N LYS A 180 -6.17 -14.04 -4.64
CA LYS A 180 -6.97 -14.98 -3.82
C LYS A 180 -6.33 -15.34 -2.48
N ASN A 181 -5.03 -15.19 -2.38
CA ASN A 181 -4.22 -15.51 -1.20
C ASN A 181 -4.00 -14.31 -0.28
N VAL A 182 -4.53 -13.12 -0.61
CA VAL A 182 -4.31 -11.89 0.15
C VAL A 182 -5.58 -11.46 0.87
N THR A 183 -5.44 -11.11 2.13
CA THR A 183 -6.47 -10.46 2.98
C THR A 183 -5.95 -9.14 3.47
N GLN A 184 -6.66 -8.04 3.25
CA GLN A 184 -6.31 -6.72 3.77
C GLN A 184 -6.79 -6.56 5.22
N VAL A 185 -5.88 -6.17 6.10
CA VAL A 185 -6.12 -6.01 7.56
C VAL A 185 -5.70 -4.62 8.01
N GLY A 186 -6.45 -4.02 8.88
CA GLY A 186 -6.15 -2.71 9.48
C GLY A 186 -7.15 -1.63 9.12
N GLY A 187 -6.69 -0.44 8.72
CA GLY A 187 -7.54 0.68 8.34
C GLY A 187 -7.73 0.82 6.84
N ILE A 188 -8.76 1.60 6.47
CA ILE A 188 -8.96 2.04 5.08
C ILE A 188 -7.70 2.77 4.58
N SER A 189 -7.31 2.52 3.33
CA SER A 189 -6.18 3.22 2.72
C SER A 189 -6.49 4.70 2.41
N GLY A 190 -5.47 5.49 2.11
CA GLY A 190 -5.58 6.94 1.92
C GLY A 190 -6.15 7.40 0.59
N GLY A 191 -6.21 6.53 -0.40
CA GLY A 191 -6.69 6.92 -1.73
C GLY A 191 -5.61 7.55 -2.62
N GLY A 192 -5.98 8.52 -3.45
CA GLY A 192 -5.06 9.31 -4.25
C GLY A 192 -4.33 8.56 -5.36
N GLY A 193 -4.94 7.52 -5.94
CA GLY A 193 -4.31 6.67 -6.94
C GLY A 193 -4.01 7.32 -8.29
N ALA A 194 -4.54 8.50 -8.56
CA ALA A 194 -4.40 9.18 -9.86
C ALA A 194 -2.98 9.75 -10.06
N MET A 195 -2.47 9.69 -11.29
CA MET A 195 -1.16 10.23 -11.64
C MET A 195 -1.18 11.76 -11.59
N PRO A 196 -0.28 12.40 -10.81
CA PRO A 196 -0.20 13.85 -10.75
C PRO A 196 0.35 14.45 -12.05
N MET A 197 -0.32 15.47 -12.54
CA MET A 197 0.13 16.31 -13.65
C MET A 197 0.41 17.73 -13.15
N THR A 198 1.35 18.39 -13.80
CA THR A 198 1.77 19.73 -13.40
C THR A 198 1.48 20.76 -14.50
N HIS A 199 1.10 21.98 -14.10
CA HIS A 199 0.92 23.10 -14.99
C HIS A 199 1.39 24.40 -14.33
N TYR A 200 2.12 25.23 -15.09
CA TYR A 200 2.51 26.56 -14.65
C TYR A 200 1.40 27.57 -14.93
N LEU A 201 1.03 28.35 -13.92
CA LEU A 201 0.15 29.48 -14.07
C LEU A 201 0.92 30.69 -14.66
N PRO A 202 0.22 31.69 -15.26
CA PRO A 202 0.89 32.87 -15.84
C PRO A 202 1.73 33.68 -14.85
N ASN A 203 1.47 33.58 -13.56
CA ASN A 203 2.24 34.22 -12.49
C ASN A 203 3.46 33.37 -12.02
N GLY A 204 3.75 32.25 -12.69
CA GLY A 204 4.87 31.36 -12.38
C GLY A 204 4.57 30.35 -11.26
N TRP A 205 3.37 30.31 -10.72
CA TRP A 205 3.01 29.28 -9.73
C TRP A 205 2.78 27.95 -10.41
N LEU A 206 3.10 26.85 -9.69
CA LEU A 206 2.86 25.49 -10.15
C LEU A 206 1.57 24.96 -9.53
N VAL A 207 0.71 24.41 -10.37
CA VAL A 207 -0.46 23.65 -9.93
C VAL A 207 -0.25 22.19 -10.29
N VAL A 208 -0.51 21.31 -9.33
CA VAL A 208 -0.51 19.84 -9.49
C VAL A 208 -1.95 19.36 -9.36
N PHE A 209 -2.38 18.51 -10.26
CA PHE A 209 -3.74 17.96 -10.29
C PHE A 209 -3.75 16.56 -10.91
N PRO A 210 -4.79 15.73 -10.62
CA PRO A 210 -4.93 14.40 -11.21
C PRO A 210 -5.09 14.45 -12.74
N GLY A 211 -4.27 13.69 -13.47
CA GLY A 211 -4.32 13.60 -14.93
C GLY A 211 -5.17 12.45 -15.46
N ASN A 212 -5.53 11.53 -14.60
CA ASN A 212 -6.37 10.38 -14.90
C ASN A 212 -7.29 10.08 -13.72
N VAL A 213 -8.18 9.12 -13.90
CA VAL A 213 -9.03 8.55 -12.85
C VAL A 213 -8.80 7.05 -12.79
N LEU A 214 -8.81 6.49 -11.58
CA LEU A 214 -8.63 5.06 -11.33
C LEU A 214 -9.89 4.47 -10.69
N PHE A 215 -10.17 3.23 -11.07
CA PHE A 215 -11.32 2.48 -10.60
C PHE A 215 -10.90 1.06 -10.23
N ASP A 216 -11.59 0.47 -9.29
CA ASP A 216 -11.49 -0.95 -8.99
C ASP A 216 -12.13 -1.82 -10.11
N THR A 217 -12.17 -3.13 -9.91
CA THR A 217 -12.79 -4.07 -10.86
C THR A 217 -14.30 -3.94 -10.95
N ASN A 218 -14.96 -3.32 -9.95
CA ASN A 218 -16.39 -2.99 -9.95
C ASN A 218 -16.67 -1.61 -10.55
N LYS A 219 -15.63 -0.94 -11.08
CA LYS A 219 -15.70 0.42 -11.63
C LYS A 219 -16.07 1.48 -10.59
N GLN A 220 -15.73 1.26 -9.34
CA GLN A 220 -15.84 2.26 -8.29
C GLN A 220 -14.51 3.02 -8.17
N HIS A 221 -14.59 4.33 -7.94
CA HIS A 221 -13.39 5.15 -7.73
C HIS A 221 -12.60 4.70 -6.51
N ILE A 222 -11.28 4.55 -6.66
CA ILE A 222 -10.38 4.23 -5.55
C ILE A 222 -9.78 5.48 -4.88
N GLU A 223 -10.22 6.66 -5.27
CA GLU A 223 -9.66 7.95 -4.83
C GLU A 223 -9.84 8.20 -3.33
N ASN A 224 -10.86 7.62 -2.72
CA ASN A 224 -11.15 7.78 -1.29
C ASN A 224 -10.55 6.67 -0.41
N GLY A 225 -9.83 5.73 -1.02
CA GLY A 225 -9.23 4.59 -0.34
C GLY A 225 -9.94 3.26 -0.63
N ILE A 226 -9.35 2.20 -0.12
CA ILE A 226 -9.82 0.81 -0.22
C ILE A 226 -10.12 0.31 1.18
N GLU A 227 -11.34 -0.13 1.38
CA GLU A 227 -11.79 -0.70 2.66
C GLU A 227 -11.06 -2.03 2.95
N PRO A 228 -10.62 -2.27 4.19
CA PRO A 228 -10.01 -3.52 4.58
C PRO A 228 -11.05 -4.66 4.61
N ASP A 229 -10.58 -5.90 4.49
CA ASP A 229 -11.40 -7.10 4.70
C ASP A 229 -11.64 -7.35 6.20
N ILE A 230 -10.64 -6.97 7.02
CA ILE A 230 -10.68 -7.04 8.47
C ILE A 230 -10.29 -5.67 9.02
N GLU A 231 -11.28 -4.93 9.49
CA GLU A 231 -11.06 -3.60 10.09
C GLU A 231 -10.55 -3.75 11.53
N VAL A 232 -9.37 -3.18 11.79
CA VAL A 232 -8.74 -3.17 13.10
C VAL A 232 -7.99 -1.86 13.30
N THR A 233 -8.02 -1.35 14.52
CA THR A 233 -7.30 -0.15 14.93
C THR A 233 -6.44 -0.45 16.15
N SER A 234 -5.16 -0.09 16.11
CA SER A 234 -4.29 -0.05 17.29
C SER A 234 -4.48 1.29 18.01
N THR A 235 -4.45 1.25 19.31
CA THR A 235 -4.51 2.44 20.17
C THR A 235 -3.12 2.74 20.74
N ASP A 236 -2.91 3.98 21.24
CA ASP A 236 -1.67 4.32 21.94
C ASP A 236 -1.43 3.39 23.15
N ALA A 237 -2.50 3.00 23.86
CA ALA A 237 -2.42 2.06 24.96
C ALA A 237 -2.01 0.64 24.52
N ASP A 238 -2.35 0.21 23.32
CA ASP A 238 -1.86 -1.05 22.75
C ASP A 238 -0.34 -0.95 22.53
N PHE A 239 0.13 0.12 21.92
CA PHE A 239 1.56 0.33 21.67
C PHE A 239 2.36 0.47 22.95
N GLU A 240 1.87 1.23 23.95
CA GLU A 240 2.48 1.32 25.29
C GLU A 240 2.60 -0.05 25.97
N ALA A 241 1.69 -0.98 25.67
CA ALA A 241 1.72 -2.35 26.16
C ALA A 241 2.60 -3.30 25.29
N GLY A 242 3.32 -2.77 24.29
CA GLY A 242 4.13 -3.56 23.35
C GLY A 242 3.30 -4.42 22.39
N ARG A 243 2.09 -3.98 22.07
CA ARG A 243 1.13 -4.73 21.24
C ARG A 243 0.70 -3.90 20.03
N ASP A 244 0.71 -4.54 18.86
CA ASP A 244 0.10 -4.02 17.63
C ASP A 244 -1.16 -4.84 17.32
N ALA A 245 -2.34 -4.25 17.52
CA ALA A 245 -3.61 -4.95 17.34
C ALA A 245 -3.83 -5.42 15.89
N ILE A 246 -3.26 -4.72 14.91
CA ILE A 246 -3.36 -5.07 13.49
C ILE A 246 -2.51 -6.32 13.19
N ILE A 247 -1.28 -6.37 13.71
CA ILE A 247 -0.42 -7.57 13.59
C ILE A 247 -1.06 -8.76 14.34
N GLU A 248 -1.64 -8.54 15.52
CA GLU A 248 -2.33 -9.58 16.26
C GLU A 248 -3.50 -10.18 15.45
N ALA A 249 -4.32 -9.32 14.84
CA ALA A 249 -5.42 -9.78 13.98
C ALA A 249 -4.92 -10.54 12.75
N ALA A 250 -3.83 -10.07 12.13
CA ALA A 250 -3.19 -10.75 11.01
C ALA A 250 -2.68 -12.14 11.40
N LEU A 251 -2.03 -12.28 12.54
CA LEU A 251 -1.55 -13.57 13.06
C LEU A 251 -2.70 -14.53 13.36
N VAL A 252 -3.79 -14.05 14.00
CA VAL A 252 -5.00 -14.87 14.23
C VAL A 252 -5.60 -15.37 12.92
N GLU A 253 -5.60 -14.54 11.88
CA GLU A 253 -6.12 -14.95 10.57
C GLU A 253 -5.19 -15.95 9.87
N LEU A 254 -3.88 -15.79 9.97
CA LEU A 254 -2.89 -16.73 9.40
C LEU A 254 -3.00 -18.14 10.03
N MET A 255 -3.37 -18.24 11.30
CA MET A 255 -3.50 -19.50 12.04
C MET A 255 -4.79 -20.30 11.71
N LYS A 256 -5.74 -19.73 10.96
CA LYS A 256 -6.95 -20.43 10.49
C LYS A 256 -6.66 -21.25 9.24
#